data_1f9d8015d2d89814bde812dcdd6624bd
#
_entry.id   1f9d8015d2d89814bde812dcdd6624bd
#
_cell.length_a   1.000
_cell.length_b   1.000
_cell.length_c   1.000
_cell.angle_alpha   90.00
_cell.angle_beta   90.00
_cell.angle_gamma   90.00
#
_symmetry.space_group_name_H-M   'P 1'
#
loop_
_entity.id
_entity.type
_entity.pdbx_description
1 polymer ?
#
loop_
_entity_poly.entity_id
_entity_poly.type
_entity_poly.pdbx_seq_one_letter_code
_entity_poly.pdbx_strand_id
1 'polypeptide(L)'
;MLSRSAFRAVRAAAPQRTIAQASVRTYAAAATQDVKPPIAVYGLDGTYATALYTAAVKSSSLDPTAKALNSLNDLVTKDTKLATILSTPTLSDADKSAIVGELQKSLGSGSNETVKNFLSTLAEYNRLSNLKGVCEKFAELISASRGEVELIVTSATQLDNKTLNRLESAVTKSQYVGQGKKLKVTNQVNPDIVGGLVVEIGDRTIDLSVSSKIAKMNKLLTDTL
;
A
#
# COMPACT_ATOMS: atom_id res chain seq x y z
N MET A 1 -8.29 -64.46 83.26
CA MET A 1 -7.54 -63.21 82.91
C MET A 1 -7.73 -62.96 81.47
N LEU A 2 -8.22 -61.80 81.15
CA LEU A 2 -8.83 -61.44 79.87
C LEU A 2 -7.79 -61.04 78.84
N SER A 3 -7.75 -61.73 77.67
CA SER A 3 -6.98 -61.30 76.50
C SER A 3 -7.89 -60.60 75.54
N ARG A 4 -7.64 -59.31 75.34
CA ARG A 4 -8.32 -58.46 74.37
C ARG A 4 -7.69 -58.65 72.98
N SER A 5 -8.39 -59.29 72.09
CA SER A 5 -8.03 -59.33 70.62
C SER A 5 -8.39 -58.03 69.95
N ALA A 6 -7.38 -57.34 69.47
CA ALA A 6 -7.51 -56.10 68.65
C ALA A 6 -7.91 -56.45 67.20
N PHE A 7 -9.11 -56.09 66.84
CA PHE A 7 -9.54 -56.11 65.43
C PHE A 7 -8.85 -54.96 64.66
N ARG A 8 -7.95 -55.32 63.75
CA ARG A 8 -7.29 -54.42 62.82
C ARG A 8 -8.17 -54.30 61.60
N ALA A 9 -8.90 -53.21 61.50
CA ALA A 9 -9.68 -52.90 60.27
C ALA A 9 -8.75 -52.61 59.13
N VAL A 10 -8.77 -53.48 58.09
CA VAL A 10 -8.11 -53.28 56.84
C VAL A 10 -8.97 -52.30 55.99
N ARG A 11 -8.50 -51.09 55.89
CA ARG A 11 -9.13 -50.04 55.06
C ARG A 11 -8.76 -50.33 53.63
N ALA A 12 -9.70 -50.80 52.79
CA ALA A 12 -9.55 -51.01 51.39
C ALA A 12 -9.31 -49.65 50.75
N ALA A 13 -8.14 -49.48 50.17
CA ALA A 13 -7.82 -48.29 49.33
C ALA A 13 -8.61 -48.36 48.03
N ALA A 14 -9.48 -47.40 47.79
CA ALA A 14 -10.16 -47.22 46.52
C ALA A 14 -9.17 -46.91 45.40
N PRO A 15 -9.32 -47.50 44.22
CA PRO A 15 -8.44 -47.19 43.11
C PRO A 15 -8.65 -45.73 42.67
N GLN A 16 -7.59 -44.96 42.73
CA GLN A 16 -7.58 -43.62 42.14
C GLN A 16 -7.76 -43.74 40.63
N ARG A 17 -8.91 -43.31 40.11
CA ARG A 17 -9.12 -43.12 38.68
C ARG A 17 -8.20 -41.99 38.23
N THR A 18 -7.10 -42.34 37.60
CA THR A 18 -6.31 -41.39 36.82
C THR A 18 -7.19 -40.93 35.64
N ILE A 19 -7.74 -39.73 35.79
CA ILE A 19 -8.35 -39.03 34.64
C ILE A 19 -7.22 -38.75 33.66
N ALA A 20 -7.18 -39.52 32.59
CA ALA A 20 -6.31 -39.23 31.45
C ALA A 20 -6.66 -37.80 31.02
N GLN A 21 -5.76 -36.86 31.27
CA GLN A 21 -5.84 -35.54 30.68
C GLN A 21 -5.78 -35.72 29.18
N ALA A 22 -6.95 -35.66 28.49
CA ALA A 22 -7.01 -35.50 27.09
C ALA A 22 -6.20 -34.24 26.75
N SER A 23 -5.11 -34.42 26.05
CA SER A 23 -4.34 -33.30 25.49
C SER A 23 -5.27 -32.51 24.60
N VAL A 24 -5.83 -31.41 25.14
CA VAL A 24 -6.52 -30.43 24.35
C VAL A 24 -5.47 -29.90 23.37
N ARG A 25 -5.49 -30.38 22.13
CA ARG A 25 -4.76 -29.73 21.05
C ARG A 25 -5.37 -28.36 20.91
N THR A 26 -4.81 -27.37 21.60
CA THR A 26 -5.02 -25.98 21.28
C THR A 26 -4.52 -25.81 19.85
N TYR A 27 -5.44 -25.70 18.94
CA TYR A 27 -5.14 -25.07 17.66
C TYR A 27 -4.79 -23.61 18.01
N ALA A 28 -3.54 -23.39 18.35
CA ALA A 28 -2.96 -22.07 18.27
C ALA A 28 -3.00 -21.77 16.77
N ALA A 29 -4.11 -21.21 16.28
CA ALA A 29 -4.11 -20.47 15.06
C ALA A 29 -2.97 -19.46 15.24
N ALA A 30 -1.88 -19.65 14.51
CA ALA A 30 -0.85 -18.65 14.41
C ALA A 30 -1.60 -17.36 14.20
N ALA A 31 -1.49 -16.41 15.11
CA ALA A 31 -2.14 -15.13 15.01
C ALA A 31 -1.66 -14.57 13.67
N THR A 32 -2.47 -14.75 12.65
CA THR A 32 -2.30 -14.05 11.39
C THR A 32 -2.42 -12.60 11.80
N GLN A 33 -1.27 -11.93 11.89
CA GLN A 33 -1.26 -10.49 12.08
C GLN A 33 -2.12 -9.97 10.93
N ASP A 34 -3.32 -9.50 11.25
CA ASP A 34 -4.18 -8.81 10.30
C ASP A 34 -3.46 -7.52 9.94
N VAL A 35 -2.61 -7.63 8.95
CA VAL A 35 -1.87 -6.50 8.41
C VAL A 35 -2.87 -5.68 7.61
N LYS A 36 -3.52 -4.74 8.29
CA LYS A 36 -4.39 -3.78 7.63
C LYS A 36 -3.55 -2.82 6.81
N PRO A 37 -3.95 -2.55 5.57
CA PRO A 37 -3.30 -1.54 4.77
C PRO A 37 -3.44 -0.16 5.44
N PRO A 38 -2.44 0.72 5.33
CA PRO A 38 -2.45 2.05 5.97
C PRO A 38 -3.54 2.97 5.40
N ILE A 39 -3.94 2.75 4.15
CA ILE A 39 -5.01 3.48 3.46
C ILE A 39 -5.97 2.47 2.84
N ALA A 40 -7.26 2.80 2.85
CA ALA A 40 -8.27 2.03 2.12
C ALA A 40 -8.21 2.41 0.64
N VAL A 41 -7.86 1.47 -0.21
CA VAL A 41 -7.82 1.64 -1.65
C VAL A 41 -9.00 0.89 -2.26
N TYR A 42 -9.73 1.55 -3.16
CA TYR A 42 -10.96 1.03 -3.74
C TYR A 42 -10.77 0.60 -5.20
N GLY A 43 -11.72 -0.19 -5.70
CA GLY A 43 -11.71 -0.72 -7.05
C GLY A 43 -11.06 -2.09 -7.15
N LEU A 44 -11.10 -2.67 -8.36
CA LEU A 44 -10.45 -3.96 -8.63
C LEU A 44 -8.94 -3.87 -8.41
N ASP A 45 -8.33 -2.81 -8.92
CA ASP A 45 -6.89 -2.55 -8.79
C ASP A 45 -6.48 -2.40 -7.32
N GLY A 46 -7.33 -1.69 -6.53
CA GLY A 46 -7.14 -1.53 -5.09
C GLY A 46 -7.21 -2.86 -4.33
N THR A 47 -8.12 -3.76 -4.71
CA THR A 47 -8.24 -5.07 -4.08
C THR A 47 -6.98 -5.91 -4.33
N TYR A 48 -6.48 -5.94 -5.57
CA TYR A 48 -5.24 -6.65 -5.91
C TYR A 48 -4.02 -6.01 -5.25
N ALA A 49 -3.93 -4.68 -5.22
CA ALA A 49 -2.85 -3.97 -4.55
C ALA A 49 -2.83 -4.26 -3.04
N THR A 50 -3.99 -4.29 -2.39
CA THR A 50 -4.12 -4.63 -0.96
C THR A 50 -3.72 -6.09 -0.67
N ALA A 51 -4.15 -7.04 -1.53
CA ALA A 51 -3.77 -8.43 -1.40
C ALA A 51 -2.26 -8.62 -1.57
N LEU A 52 -1.67 -7.94 -2.56
CA LEU A 52 -0.22 -7.97 -2.79
C LEU A 52 0.55 -7.33 -1.63
N TYR A 53 0.06 -6.21 -1.08
CA TYR A 53 0.65 -5.56 0.08
C TYR A 53 0.67 -6.50 1.30
N THR A 54 -0.46 -7.13 1.61
CA THR A 54 -0.55 -8.11 2.71
C THR A 54 0.37 -9.32 2.51
N ALA A 55 0.48 -9.82 1.28
CA ALA A 55 1.39 -10.90 0.95
C ALA A 55 2.86 -10.47 1.09
N ALA A 56 3.22 -9.27 0.63
CA ALA A 56 4.56 -8.71 0.73
C ALA A 56 4.98 -8.42 2.18
N VAL A 57 4.05 -7.98 3.05
CA VAL A 57 4.32 -7.81 4.49
C VAL A 57 4.54 -9.15 5.15
N LYS A 58 3.71 -10.17 4.89
CA LYS A 58 3.86 -11.52 5.44
C LYS A 58 5.18 -12.17 5.04
N SER A 59 5.65 -11.94 3.80
CA SER A 59 6.93 -12.43 3.30
C SER A 59 8.12 -11.51 3.62
N SER A 60 7.91 -10.41 4.35
CA SER A 60 8.91 -9.39 4.67
C SER A 60 9.67 -8.87 3.44
N SER A 61 9.01 -8.81 2.30
CA SER A 61 9.58 -8.46 0.99
C SER A 61 8.99 -7.17 0.39
N LEU A 62 8.56 -6.20 1.22
CA LEU A 62 7.93 -4.97 0.76
C LEU A 62 8.82 -4.15 -0.19
N ASP A 63 10.06 -3.85 0.23
CA ASP A 63 10.95 -2.98 -0.57
C ASP A 63 11.36 -3.61 -1.91
N PRO A 64 11.76 -4.89 -1.97
CA PRO A 64 12.06 -5.51 -3.26
C PRO A 64 10.81 -5.66 -4.15
N THR A 65 9.62 -5.92 -3.56
CA THR A 65 8.36 -5.94 -4.32
C THR A 65 8.03 -4.56 -4.89
N ALA A 66 8.23 -3.49 -4.11
CA ALA A 66 8.03 -2.12 -4.57
C ALA A 66 8.94 -1.77 -5.76
N LYS A 67 10.21 -2.11 -5.67
CA LYS A 67 11.17 -1.87 -6.77
C LYS A 67 10.78 -2.64 -8.03
N ALA A 68 10.39 -3.90 -7.88
CA ALA A 68 9.95 -4.73 -9.00
C ALA A 68 8.69 -4.16 -9.68
N LEU A 69 7.69 -3.71 -8.91
CA LEU A 69 6.47 -3.11 -9.46
C LEU A 69 6.72 -1.76 -10.12
N ASN A 70 7.61 -0.92 -9.57
CA ASN A 70 8.00 0.33 -10.20
C ASN A 70 8.69 0.06 -11.56
N SER A 71 9.60 -0.91 -11.61
CA SER A 71 10.24 -1.31 -12.87
C SER A 71 9.23 -1.84 -13.89
N LEU A 72 8.22 -2.61 -13.45
CA LEU A 72 7.12 -3.07 -14.31
C LEU A 72 6.27 -1.91 -14.82
N ASN A 73 5.92 -0.96 -13.96
CA ASN A 73 5.17 0.22 -14.36
C ASN A 73 5.92 1.05 -15.40
N ASP A 74 7.22 1.23 -15.22
CA ASP A 74 8.09 1.92 -16.17
C ASP A 74 8.16 1.19 -17.52
N LEU A 75 8.26 -0.14 -17.53
CA LEU A 75 8.24 -0.95 -18.75
C LEU A 75 6.90 -0.83 -19.48
N VAL A 76 5.78 -0.99 -18.78
CA VAL A 76 4.44 -0.88 -19.38
C VAL A 76 4.17 0.54 -19.91
N THR A 77 4.71 1.56 -19.24
CA THR A 77 4.55 2.96 -19.67
C THR A 77 5.41 3.30 -20.89
N LYS A 78 6.63 2.73 -20.98
CA LYS A 78 7.54 2.95 -22.12
C LYS A 78 7.09 2.18 -23.35
N ASP A 79 6.62 0.95 -23.18
CA ASP A 79 6.24 0.07 -24.29
C ASP A 79 4.73 0.07 -24.52
N THR A 80 4.28 0.97 -25.37
CA THR A 80 2.86 1.06 -25.77
C THR A 80 2.33 -0.22 -26.42
N LYS A 81 3.21 -1.00 -27.08
CA LYS A 81 2.86 -2.31 -27.66
C LYS A 81 2.51 -3.33 -26.56
N LEU A 82 3.30 -3.38 -25.47
CA LEU A 82 3.01 -4.23 -24.31
C LEU A 82 1.67 -3.83 -23.69
N ALA A 83 1.41 -2.54 -23.50
CA ALA A 83 0.15 -2.06 -22.97
C ALA A 83 -1.05 -2.52 -23.82
N THR A 84 -0.94 -2.45 -25.16
CA THR A 84 -1.97 -2.92 -26.09
C THR A 84 -2.16 -4.44 -26.00
N ILE A 85 -1.09 -5.22 -25.94
CA ILE A 85 -1.15 -6.68 -25.82
C ILE A 85 -1.80 -7.07 -24.49
N LEU A 86 -1.39 -6.44 -23.39
CA LEU A 86 -1.97 -6.70 -22.05
C LEU A 86 -3.45 -6.33 -21.95
N SER A 87 -3.92 -5.36 -22.75
CA SER A 87 -5.33 -4.96 -22.79
C SER A 87 -6.19 -5.89 -23.66
N THR A 88 -5.59 -6.78 -24.45
CA THR A 88 -6.30 -7.70 -25.35
C THR A 88 -6.87 -8.88 -24.57
N PRO A 89 -8.20 -9.05 -24.51
CA PRO A 89 -8.81 -10.14 -23.70
C PRO A 89 -8.75 -11.51 -24.36
N THR A 90 -8.40 -11.59 -25.65
CA THR A 90 -8.45 -12.82 -26.45
C THR A 90 -7.13 -13.62 -26.48
N LEU A 91 -6.23 -13.36 -25.54
CA LEU A 91 -4.96 -14.07 -25.43
C LEU A 91 -5.16 -15.53 -25.00
N SER A 92 -4.45 -16.46 -25.66
CA SER A 92 -4.44 -17.86 -25.24
C SER A 92 -3.66 -18.02 -23.93
N ASP A 93 -3.93 -19.08 -23.15
CA ASP A 93 -3.26 -19.29 -21.87
C ASP A 93 -1.75 -19.55 -22.04
N ALA A 94 -1.35 -20.10 -23.20
CA ALA A 94 0.06 -20.26 -23.56
C ALA A 94 0.74 -18.89 -23.79
N ASP A 95 0.07 -17.96 -24.50
CA ASP A 95 0.61 -16.62 -24.72
C ASP A 95 0.70 -15.82 -23.42
N LYS A 96 -0.30 -15.93 -22.54
CA LYS A 96 -0.27 -15.29 -21.22
C LYS A 96 0.91 -15.77 -20.40
N SER A 97 1.18 -17.08 -20.38
CA SER A 97 2.31 -17.66 -19.65
C SER A 97 3.65 -17.22 -20.24
N ALA A 98 3.75 -17.08 -21.58
CA ALA A 98 4.92 -16.56 -22.24
C ALA A 98 5.17 -15.09 -21.88
N ILE A 99 4.14 -14.24 -21.90
CA ILE A 99 4.22 -12.83 -21.51
C ILE A 99 4.66 -12.69 -20.05
N VAL A 100 4.06 -13.46 -19.14
CA VAL A 100 4.47 -13.47 -17.72
C VAL A 100 5.92 -13.89 -17.58
N GLY A 101 6.37 -14.89 -18.34
CA GLY A 101 7.77 -15.33 -18.36
C GLY A 101 8.73 -14.25 -18.85
N GLU A 102 8.36 -13.47 -19.85
CA GLU A 102 9.17 -12.34 -20.34
C GLU A 102 9.20 -11.18 -19.32
N LEU A 103 8.07 -10.84 -18.72
CA LEU A 103 8.00 -9.85 -17.66
C LEU A 103 8.87 -10.25 -16.45
N GLN A 104 8.88 -11.52 -16.09
CA GLN A 104 9.73 -12.04 -15.02
C GLN A 104 11.22 -11.97 -15.39
N LYS A 105 11.58 -12.25 -16.64
CA LYS A 105 12.97 -12.12 -17.12
C LYS A 105 13.44 -10.68 -17.13
N SER A 106 12.60 -9.74 -17.55
CA SER A 106 12.91 -8.31 -17.56
C SER A 106 13.12 -7.73 -16.16
N LEU A 107 12.49 -8.30 -15.13
CA LEU A 107 12.71 -7.96 -13.73
C LEU A 107 14.04 -8.49 -13.17
N GLY A 108 14.67 -9.46 -13.82
CA GLY A 108 15.94 -10.05 -13.41
C GLY A 108 15.89 -10.73 -12.05
N SER A 109 17.05 -10.73 -11.36
CA SER A 109 17.21 -11.35 -10.03
C SER A 109 16.38 -10.72 -8.91
N GLY A 110 15.74 -9.58 -9.15
CA GLY A 110 14.85 -8.90 -8.20
C GLY A 110 13.42 -9.45 -8.18
N SER A 111 13.12 -10.43 -9.03
CA SER A 111 11.79 -11.04 -9.11
C SER A 111 11.51 -11.91 -7.88
N ASN A 112 10.82 -11.34 -6.90
CA ASN A 112 10.36 -12.08 -5.73
C ASN A 112 9.30 -13.10 -6.11
N GLU A 113 9.25 -14.21 -5.38
CA GLU A 113 8.22 -15.24 -5.52
C GLU A 113 6.81 -14.64 -5.41
N THR A 114 6.64 -13.64 -4.56
CA THR A 114 5.38 -12.89 -4.39
C THR A 114 4.93 -12.22 -5.69
N VAL A 115 5.87 -11.57 -6.41
CA VAL A 115 5.57 -10.90 -7.69
C VAL A 115 5.28 -11.93 -8.80
N LYS A 116 6.01 -13.04 -8.82
CA LYS A 116 5.76 -14.12 -9.78
C LYS A 116 4.36 -14.72 -9.62
N ASN A 117 4.00 -15.06 -8.40
CA ASN A 117 2.69 -15.61 -8.07
C ASN A 117 1.58 -14.59 -8.39
N PHE A 118 1.82 -13.31 -8.11
CA PHE A 118 0.89 -12.24 -8.45
C PHE A 118 0.65 -12.11 -9.95
N LEU A 119 1.70 -12.11 -10.76
CA LEU A 119 1.58 -12.04 -12.23
C LEU A 119 0.86 -13.28 -12.79
N SER A 120 1.16 -14.47 -12.26
CA SER A 120 0.46 -15.70 -12.62
C SER A 120 -1.04 -15.62 -12.30
N THR A 121 -1.37 -15.11 -11.11
CA THR A 121 -2.78 -14.92 -10.69
C THR A 121 -3.51 -13.95 -11.61
N LEU A 122 -2.88 -12.82 -11.97
CA LEU A 122 -3.49 -11.87 -12.93
C LEU A 122 -3.70 -12.49 -14.32
N ALA A 123 -2.78 -13.35 -14.76
CA ALA A 123 -2.89 -14.05 -16.04
C ALA A 123 -4.04 -15.07 -16.04
N GLU A 124 -4.18 -15.87 -14.98
CA GLU A 124 -5.25 -16.85 -14.78
C GLU A 124 -6.64 -16.19 -14.79
N TYR A 125 -6.77 -15.04 -14.15
CA TYR A 125 -8.04 -14.31 -14.09
C TYR A 125 -8.28 -13.36 -15.26
N ASN A 126 -7.44 -13.36 -16.30
CA ASN A 126 -7.54 -12.45 -17.45
C ASN A 126 -7.55 -10.95 -17.06
N ARG A 127 -6.75 -10.56 -16.07
CA ARG A 127 -6.70 -9.20 -15.54
C ARG A 127 -5.34 -8.52 -15.69
N LEU A 128 -4.58 -8.95 -16.69
CA LEU A 128 -3.29 -8.34 -17.01
C LEU A 128 -3.43 -6.87 -17.44
N SER A 129 -4.57 -6.47 -17.98
CA SER A 129 -4.88 -5.08 -18.32
C SER A 129 -4.84 -4.14 -17.11
N ASN A 130 -5.16 -4.65 -15.92
CA ASN A 130 -5.21 -3.86 -14.69
C ASN A 130 -3.82 -3.72 -14.03
N LEU A 131 -2.77 -4.32 -14.60
CA LEU A 131 -1.42 -4.31 -14.02
C LEU A 131 -0.93 -2.89 -13.71
N LYS A 132 -1.15 -1.95 -14.65
CA LYS A 132 -0.76 -0.54 -14.46
C LYS A 132 -1.47 0.09 -13.26
N GLY A 133 -2.79 -0.05 -13.18
CA GLY A 133 -3.59 0.49 -12.06
C GLY A 133 -3.19 -0.12 -10.72
N VAL A 134 -2.89 -1.44 -10.70
CA VAL A 134 -2.41 -2.10 -9.47
C VAL A 134 -1.04 -1.56 -9.05
N CYS A 135 -0.11 -1.31 -9.99
CA CYS A 135 1.20 -0.74 -9.67
C CYS A 135 1.07 0.67 -9.08
N GLU A 136 0.20 1.51 -9.63
CA GLU A 136 -0.07 2.86 -9.13
C GLU A 136 -0.66 2.80 -7.71
N LYS A 137 -1.70 1.99 -7.50
CA LYS A 137 -2.33 1.81 -6.17
C LYS A 137 -1.41 1.18 -5.14
N PHE A 138 -0.51 0.30 -5.54
CA PHE A 138 0.49 -0.26 -4.67
C PHE A 138 1.54 0.77 -4.26
N ALA A 139 1.93 1.67 -5.17
CA ALA A 139 2.83 2.78 -4.85
C ALA A 139 2.21 3.73 -3.82
N GLU A 140 0.90 4.04 -3.93
CA GLU A 140 0.15 4.80 -2.93
C GLU A 140 0.19 4.11 -1.54
N LEU A 141 -0.05 2.79 -1.49
CA LEU A 141 0.00 2.01 -0.24
C LEU A 141 1.40 2.04 0.40
N ILE A 142 2.46 1.94 -0.39
CA ILE A 142 3.84 2.00 0.12
C ILE A 142 4.18 3.39 0.62
N SER A 143 3.85 4.44 -0.13
CA SER A 143 4.06 5.82 0.30
C SER A 143 3.38 6.08 1.64
N ALA A 144 2.14 5.60 1.79
CA ALA A 144 1.41 5.68 3.05
C ALA A 144 2.05 4.86 4.18
N SER A 145 2.53 3.64 3.89
CA SER A 145 3.20 2.80 4.90
C SER A 145 4.51 3.41 5.40
N ARG A 146 5.21 4.16 4.53
CA ARG A 146 6.42 4.91 4.89
C ARG A 146 6.11 6.24 5.57
N GLY A 147 4.83 6.61 5.67
CA GLY A 147 4.40 7.90 6.19
C GLY A 147 4.79 9.05 5.25
N GLU A 148 4.91 8.79 3.96
CA GLU A 148 5.14 9.83 2.97
C GLU A 148 3.82 10.55 2.68
N VAL A 149 3.85 11.88 2.67
CA VAL A 149 2.72 12.73 2.29
C VAL A 149 3.05 13.34 0.94
N GLU A 150 2.15 13.18 -0.01
CA GLU A 150 2.31 13.79 -1.32
C GLU A 150 2.05 15.30 -1.21
N LEU A 151 2.99 16.07 -1.74
CA LEU A 151 2.95 17.52 -1.82
C LEU A 151 2.95 17.91 -3.30
N ILE A 152 1.80 18.29 -3.83
CA ILE A 152 1.68 18.77 -5.20
C ILE A 152 1.78 20.30 -5.14
N VAL A 153 2.78 20.83 -5.83
CA VAL A 153 2.99 22.29 -5.94
C VAL A 153 2.68 22.69 -7.38
N THR A 154 1.56 23.38 -7.58
CA THR A 154 1.18 23.92 -8.88
C THR A 154 1.60 25.39 -8.95
N SER A 155 2.38 25.75 -9.95
CA SER A 155 2.90 27.10 -10.16
C SER A 155 2.69 27.58 -11.60
N ALA A 156 2.65 28.92 -11.81
CA ALA A 156 2.52 29.50 -13.16
C ALA A 156 3.77 29.31 -14.02
N THR A 157 4.95 29.25 -13.40
CA THR A 157 6.25 29.04 -14.05
C THR A 157 7.04 27.98 -13.29
N GLN A 158 8.00 27.38 -13.96
CA GLN A 158 8.86 26.39 -13.32
C GLN A 158 9.59 26.98 -12.12
N LEU A 159 9.43 26.35 -10.95
CA LEU A 159 10.02 26.79 -9.69
C LEU A 159 11.50 26.43 -9.61
N ASP A 160 12.29 27.35 -9.04
CA ASP A 160 13.69 27.11 -8.74
C ASP A 160 13.84 26.13 -7.57
N ASN A 161 14.87 25.29 -7.60
CA ASN A 161 15.16 24.29 -6.55
C ASN A 161 15.30 24.92 -5.14
N LYS A 162 15.80 26.18 -5.06
CA LYS A 162 15.87 26.91 -3.78
C LYS A 162 14.50 27.21 -3.21
N THR A 163 13.55 27.56 -4.07
CA THR A 163 12.17 27.86 -3.67
C THR A 163 11.45 26.59 -3.26
N LEU A 164 11.64 25.48 -3.98
CA LEU A 164 11.11 24.18 -3.62
C LEU A 164 11.60 23.72 -2.23
N ASN A 165 12.89 23.81 -1.95
CA ASN A 165 13.47 23.45 -0.65
C ASN A 165 12.94 24.33 0.49
N ARG A 166 12.70 25.63 0.22
CA ARG A 166 12.08 26.53 1.21
C ARG A 166 10.62 26.17 1.48
N LEU A 167 9.86 25.85 0.44
CA LEU A 167 8.49 25.39 0.56
C LEU A 167 8.41 24.07 1.34
N GLU A 168 9.26 23.11 0.99
CA GLU A 168 9.35 21.83 1.71
C GLU A 168 9.63 22.05 3.20
N SER A 169 10.61 22.90 3.52
CA SER A 169 10.97 23.25 4.90
C SER A 169 9.83 23.96 5.64
N ALA A 170 9.08 24.84 4.96
CA ALA A 170 7.96 25.55 5.53
C ALA A 170 6.77 24.63 5.78
N VAL A 171 6.48 23.74 4.82
CA VAL A 171 5.39 22.75 4.91
C VAL A 171 5.70 21.71 5.99
N THR A 172 6.94 21.24 6.09
CA THR A 172 7.38 20.28 7.13
C THR A 172 7.22 20.87 8.54
N LYS A 173 7.45 22.17 8.71
CA LYS A 173 7.26 22.88 10.00
C LYS A 173 5.80 23.20 10.29
N SER A 174 4.92 23.14 9.33
CA SER A 174 3.52 23.44 9.50
C SER A 174 2.79 22.29 10.22
N GLN A 175 1.69 22.63 10.89
CA GLN A 175 0.83 21.64 11.56
C GLN A 175 0.09 20.68 10.60
N TYR A 176 0.17 20.94 9.29
CA TYR A 176 -0.53 20.16 8.26
C TYR A 176 0.17 18.84 7.95
N VAL A 177 1.48 18.80 8.12
CA VAL A 177 2.28 17.59 7.99
C VAL A 177 2.63 17.12 9.40
N GLY A 178 2.06 16.00 9.84
CA GLY A 178 2.36 15.43 11.16
C GLY A 178 3.88 15.24 11.33
N GLN A 179 4.37 15.39 12.56
CA GLN A 179 5.80 15.27 12.87
C GLN A 179 6.35 13.91 12.39
N GLY A 180 7.45 13.93 11.67
CA GLY A 180 8.15 12.73 11.22
C GLY A 180 7.73 12.16 9.86
N LYS A 181 6.80 12.80 9.15
CA LYS A 181 6.43 12.38 7.80
C LYS A 181 7.38 12.95 6.75
N LYS A 182 7.72 12.14 5.75
CA LYS A 182 8.51 12.59 4.59
C LYS A 182 7.58 13.20 3.56
N LEU A 183 8.03 14.27 2.91
CA LEU A 183 7.30 14.91 1.82
C LEU A 183 7.81 14.40 0.47
N LYS A 184 6.89 13.97 -0.39
CA LYS A 184 7.17 13.68 -1.79
C LYS A 184 6.67 14.86 -2.61
N VAL A 185 7.57 15.74 -3.03
CA VAL A 185 7.23 16.96 -3.77
C VAL A 185 7.08 16.65 -5.25
N THR A 186 5.91 16.95 -5.81
CA THR A 186 5.62 16.90 -7.25
C THR A 186 5.33 18.30 -7.74
N ASN A 187 6.13 18.80 -8.68
CA ASN A 187 5.95 20.14 -9.26
C ASN A 187 5.13 20.04 -10.56
N GLN A 188 4.03 20.80 -10.62
CA GLN A 188 3.21 20.93 -11.81
C GLN A 188 3.19 22.39 -12.26
N VAL A 189 3.30 22.63 -13.57
CA VAL A 189 3.23 23.98 -14.13
C VAL A 189 1.88 24.17 -14.81
N ASN A 190 1.11 25.14 -14.31
CA ASN A 190 -0.17 25.53 -14.87
C ASN A 190 -0.18 27.06 -15.12
N PRO A 191 -0.17 27.53 -16.37
CA PRO A 191 -0.17 28.96 -16.68
C PRO A 191 -1.48 29.67 -16.31
N ASP A 192 -2.60 28.97 -16.14
CA ASP A 192 -3.92 29.55 -15.86
C ASP A 192 -3.98 30.27 -14.49
N ILE A 193 -3.03 29.98 -13.60
CA ILE A 193 -2.94 30.58 -12.27
C ILE A 193 -2.52 32.07 -12.33
N VAL A 194 -2.01 32.52 -13.53
CA VAL A 194 -1.47 33.87 -13.76
C VAL A 194 -0.21 34.18 -12.94
N GLY A 195 -0.13 33.68 -11.71
CA GLY A 195 1.01 33.86 -10.80
C GLY A 195 0.71 33.33 -9.40
N GLY A 196 1.76 33.24 -8.59
CA GLY A 196 1.68 32.62 -7.26
C GLY A 196 1.83 31.12 -7.33
N LEU A 197 1.27 30.40 -6.36
CA LEU A 197 1.34 28.95 -6.25
C LEU A 197 0.11 28.38 -5.53
N VAL A 198 -0.27 27.17 -5.91
CA VAL A 198 -1.25 26.35 -5.21
C VAL A 198 -0.52 25.14 -4.65
N VAL A 199 -0.69 24.90 -3.36
CA VAL A 199 -0.03 23.81 -2.64
C VAL A 199 -1.11 22.84 -2.16
N GLU A 200 -1.03 21.60 -2.60
CA GLU A 200 -1.91 20.50 -2.17
C GLU A 200 -1.10 19.55 -1.29
N ILE A 201 -1.59 19.34 -0.07
CA ILE A 201 -0.95 18.47 0.94
C ILE A 201 -1.95 17.38 1.29
N GLY A 202 -1.87 16.21 0.65
CA GLY A 202 -2.88 15.16 0.82
C GLY A 202 -4.29 15.67 0.53
N ASP A 203 -5.14 15.76 1.54
CA ASP A 203 -6.55 16.19 1.40
C ASP A 203 -6.76 17.71 1.52
N ARG A 204 -5.70 18.50 1.69
CA ARG A 204 -5.80 19.94 1.91
C ARG A 204 -5.13 20.75 0.82
N THR A 205 -5.86 21.72 0.28
CA THR A 205 -5.36 22.66 -0.73
C THR A 205 -5.18 24.05 -0.12
N ILE A 206 -4.01 24.63 -0.31
CA ILE A 206 -3.67 26.00 0.08
C ILE A 206 -3.46 26.79 -1.21
N ASP A 207 -4.41 27.68 -1.52
CA ASP A 207 -4.36 28.50 -2.72
C ASP A 207 -3.80 29.88 -2.42
N LEU A 208 -2.61 30.16 -2.95
CA LEU A 208 -1.92 31.43 -2.88
C LEU A 208 -1.79 32.08 -4.27
N SER A 209 -2.68 31.73 -5.21
CA SER A 209 -2.66 32.24 -6.57
C SER A 209 -3.13 33.69 -6.65
N VAL A 210 -2.60 34.41 -7.63
CA VAL A 210 -3.02 35.78 -7.92
C VAL A 210 -4.45 35.81 -8.46
N SER A 211 -4.86 34.81 -9.23
CA SER A 211 -6.21 34.68 -9.75
C SER A 211 -7.28 34.62 -8.64
N SER A 212 -7.03 33.83 -7.62
CA SER A 212 -7.89 33.73 -6.45
C SER A 212 -7.98 35.04 -5.67
N LYS A 213 -6.87 35.78 -5.53
CA LYS A 213 -6.87 37.09 -4.89
C LYS A 213 -7.69 38.12 -5.66
N ILE A 214 -7.56 38.15 -7.00
CA ILE A 214 -8.35 39.04 -7.87
C ILE A 214 -9.84 38.67 -7.77
N ALA A 215 -10.18 37.37 -7.80
CA ALA A 215 -11.57 36.94 -7.67
C ALA A 215 -12.19 37.38 -6.32
N LYS A 216 -11.43 37.26 -5.23
CA LYS A 216 -11.86 37.75 -3.91
C LYS A 216 -12.04 39.27 -3.88
N MET A 217 -11.15 40.03 -4.50
CA MET A 217 -11.29 41.50 -4.61
C MET A 217 -12.53 41.88 -5.41
N ASN A 218 -12.74 41.24 -6.56
CA ASN A 218 -13.93 41.49 -7.39
C ASN A 218 -15.22 41.17 -6.62
N LYS A 219 -15.23 40.08 -5.87
CA LYS A 219 -16.39 39.72 -5.06
C LYS A 219 -16.67 40.79 -3.98
N LEU A 220 -15.65 41.25 -3.26
CA LEU A 220 -15.82 42.29 -2.26
C LEU A 220 -16.33 43.62 -2.85
N LEU A 221 -15.92 43.96 -4.08
CA LEU A 221 -16.41 45.16 -4.77
C LEU A 221 -17.88 45.00 -5.18
N THR A 222 -18.29 43.80 -5.56
CA THR A 222 -19.68 43.52 -6.00
C THR A 222 -20.64 43.38 -4.80
N ASP A 223 -20.17 42.83 -3.69
CA ASP A 223 -20.98 42.64 -2.46
C ASP A 223 -21.12 43.96 -1.64
N THR A 224 -20.32 44.99 -1.92
CA THR A 224 -20.38 46.31 -1.25
C THR A 224 -21.19 47.37 -2.02
N LEU A 225 -21.70 47.06 -3.19
CA LEU A 225 -22.63 47.87 -3.99
C LEU A 225 -24.07 47.35 -3.85
#